data_2277d3145dccaaebd6370c278fd9a0b7
#
_entry.id   2277d3145dccaaebd6370c278fd9a0b7
#
_cell.length_a   1.000
_cell.length_b   1.000
_cell.length_c   1.000
_cell.angle_alpha   90.00
_cell.angle_beta   90.00
_cell.angle_gamma   90.00
#
_symmetry.space_group_name_H-M   'P 1'
#
loop_
_entity.id
_entity.type
_entity.pdbx_description
1 polymer ?
#
loop_
_entity_poly.entity_id
_entity_poly.type
_entity_poly.pdbx_seq_one_letter_code
_entity_poly.pdbx_strand_id
1 'polypeptide(L)'
;DFCHRNMNVPMKIKELAIVLGVKKEDRPQLENILMELMAEGKIALSKRGKYTKAVESQLVGTFSAHPKGFGFVNIEGEDEDIFIPDSKVGDALHMDKVQIVVSPFATGRRKEGVIVKVLERGMKQVVCTYEQSENFGFAVPDNPRFGSDIFIPLEKSKGAVKGHKVVVEITKYAKDGKSPEGKVVEILGHINDPGTDIMSIVKAYEIPCEFPEKVMNQAERVGKEVSEADRGGRMDLRDWQTVTIDGE
;
A
#
# COMPACT_ATOMS: atom_id res chain seq x y z
N ASP A 1 13.77 -22.50 23.50
CA ASP A 1 14.74 -21.54 24.10
C ASP A 1 16.22 -21.74 23.71
N PHE A 2 16.65 -22.98 23.42
CA PHE A 2 18.03 -23.27 23.00
C PHE A 2 18.34 -22.72 21.59
N CYS A 3 17.41 -22.85 20.65
CA CYS A 3 17.57 -22.33 19.29
C CYS A 3 17.72 -20.80 19.24
N HIS A 4 17.05 -20.07 20.16
CA HIS A 4 17.16 -18.61 20.23
C HIS A 4 18.53 -18.12 20.74
N ARG A 5 19.23 -18.90 21.58
CA ARG A 5 20.48 -18.47 22.22
C ARG A 5 21.75 -18.95 21.53
N ASN A 6 21.72 -20.11 20.85
CA ASN A 6 22.95 -20.79 20.43
C ASN A 6 23.07 -21.10 18.94
N MET A 7 22.05 -20.88 18.09
CA MET A 7 22.12 -21.18 16.66
C MET A 7 22.71 -20.05 15.79
N ASN A 8 23.66 -19.30 16.31
CA ASN A 8 24.41 -18.33 15.49
C ASN A 8 25.47 -19.00 14.57
N VAL A 9 25.76 -20.27 14.78
CA VAL A 9 26.70 -21.05 13.95
C VAL A 9 25.90 -22.11 13.16
N PRO A 10 26.02 -22.13 11.81
CA PRO A 10 25.37 -23.15 10.99
C PRO A 10 25.88 -24.56 11.31
N MET A 11 25.01 -25.48 11.73
CA MET A 11 25.35 -26.84 12.13
C MET A 11 24.62 -27.90 11.32
N LYS A 12 25.27 -29.03 11.05
CA LYS A 12 24.57 -30.20 10.50
C LYS A 12 23.77 -30.93 11.59
N ILE A 13 22.82 -31.75 11.20
CA ILE A 13 21.96 -32.48 12.14
C ILE A 13 22.77 -33.34 13.13
N LYS A 14 23.88 -33.92 12.67
CA LYS A 14 24.80 -34.73 13.52
C LYS A 14 25.47 -33.87 14.60
N GLU A 15 25.87 -32.66 14.24
CA GLU A 15 26.49 -31.68 15.15
C GLU A 15 25.45 -31.17 16.16
N LEU A 16 24.24 -30.87 15.69
CA LEU A 16 23.09 -30.48 16.55
C LEU A 16 22.74 -31.59 17.55
N ALA A 17 22.67 -32.83 17.11
CA ALA A 17 22.39 -33.97 17.98
C ALA A 17 23.42 -34.10 19.12
N ILE A 18 24.71 -33.87 18.83
CA ILE A 18 25.79 -33.92 19.83
C ILE A 18 25.61 -32.76 20.82
N VAL A 19 25.41 -31.53 20.32
CA VAL A 19 25.28 -30.35 21.17
C VAL A 19 24.03 -30.40 22.06
N LEU A 20 22.95 -31.02 21.55
CA LEU A 20 21.70 -31.20 22.28
C LEU A 20 21.68 -32.44 23.17
N GLY A 21 22.72 -33.30 23.12
CA GLY A 21 22.78 -34.53 23.88
C GLY A 21 21.75 -35.59 23.42
N VAL A 22 21.30 -35.51 22.16
CA VAL A 22 20.29 -36.43 21.60
C VAL A 22 20.95 -37.76 21.23
N LYS A 23 20.40 -38.87 21.77
CA LYS A 23 20.88 -40.22 21.49
C LYS A 23 20.63 -40.60 20.03
N LYS A 24 21.35 -41.57 19.51
CA LYS A 24 21.27 -41.99 18.11
C LYS A 24 19.87 -42.53 17.76
N GLU A 25 19.15 -43.08 18.72
CA GLU A 25 17.82 -43.64 18.61
C GLU A 25 16.74 -42.54 18.47
N ASP A 26 16.97 -41.36 19.05
CA ASP A 26 16.03 -40.24 19.08
C ASP A 26 16.26 -39.22 17.93
N ARG A 27 17.19 -39.50 17.01
CA ARG A 27 17.47 -38.62 15.86
C ARG A 27 16.25 -38.41 14.93
N PRO A 28 15.41 -39.42 14.65
CA PRO A 28 14.21 -39.19 13.86
C PRO A 28 13.24 -38.17 14.49
N GLN A 29 13.15 -38.15 15.83
CA GLN A 29 12.34 -37.15 16.55
C GLN A 29 12.96 -35.76 16.42
N LEU A 30 14.28 -35.65 16.49
CA LEU A 30 14.99 -34.38 16.24
C LEU A 30 14.75 -33.88 14.81
N GLU A 31 14.75 -34.77 13.81
CA GLU A 31 14.44 -34.41 12.42
C GLU A 31 13.02 -33.86 12.27
N ASN A 32 12.03 -34.48 12.89
CA ASN A 32 10.66 -34.01 12.87
C ASN A 32 10.52 -32.62 13.52
N ILE A 33 11.14 -32.41 14.70
CA ILE A 33 11.14 -31.11 15.38
C ILE A 33 11.83 -30.03 14.52
N LEU A 34 12.93 -30.38 13.86
CA LEU A 34 13.61 -29.43 12.97
C LEU A 34 12.75 -29.11 11.74
N MET A 35 12.01 -30.08 11.19
CA MET A 35 11.04 -29.83 10.12
C MET A 35 9.89 -28.91 10.56
N GLU A 36 9.35 -29.11 11.76
CA GLU A 36 8.33 -28.24 12.35
C GLU A 36 8.87 -26.80 12.53
N LEU A 37 10.06 -26.67 13.13
CA LEU A 37 10.69 -25.36 13.29
C LEU A 37 11.04 -24.67 11.96
N MET A 38 11.34 -25.47 10.92
CA MET A 38 11.48 -24.98 9.56
C MET A 38 10.13 -24.51 9.01
N ALA A 39 9.07 -25.28 9.17
CA ALA A 39 7.72 -24.92 8.74
C ALA A 39 7.20 -23.65 9.45
N GLU A 40 7.61 -23.45 10.71
CA GLU A 40 7.32 -22.22 11.48
C GLU A 40 8.23 -21.05 11.11
N GLY A 41 9.21 -21.21 10.20
CA GLY A 41 10.15 -20.16 9.79
C GLY A 41 11.16 -19.76 10.84
N LYS A 42 11.35 -20.55 11.92
CA LYS A 42 12.31 -20.24 13.00
C LYS A 42 13.74 -20.60 12.66
N ILE A 43 13.94 -21.61 11.81
CA ILE A 43 15.26 -22.05 11.34
C ILE A 43 15.24 -22.26 9.83
N ALA A 44 16.42 -22.17 9.21
CA ALA A 44 16.63 -22.39 7.78
C ALA A 44 17.64 -23.50 7.54
N LEU A 45 17.46 -24.26 6.45
CA LEU A 45 18.43 -25.26 5.98
C LEU A 45 19.21 -24.69 4.81
N SER A 46 20.50 -24.53 4.95
CA SER A 46 21.38 -24.05 3.88
C SER A 46 21.54 -25.11 2.77
N LYS A 47 21.94 -24.69 1.55
CA LYS A 47 22.28 -25.58 0.43
C LYS A 47 23.33 -26.65 0.80
N ARG A 48 24.09 -26.45 1.86
CA ARG A 48 25.13 -27.37 2.38
C ARG A 48 24.59 -28.31 3.47
N GLY A 49 23.27 -28.35 3.70
CA GLY A 49 22.63 -29.20 4.70
C GLY A 49 22.93 -28.79 6.15
N LYS A 50 23.18 -27.50 6.41
CA LYS A 50 23.38 -26.96 7.75
C LYS A 50 22.16 -26.18 8.19
N TYR A 51 21.68 -26.43 9.39
CA TYR A 51 20.63 -25.68 10.06
C TYR A 51 21.21 -24.41 10.66
N THR A 52 20.56 -23.30 10.47
CA THR A 52 20.90 -22.00 11.04
C THR A 52 19.62 -21.30 11.49
N LYS A 53 19.75 -20.31 12.36
CA LYS A 53 18.64 -19.40 12.63
C LYS A 53 18.18 -18.80 11.31
N ALA A 54 16.89 -18.82 11.04
CA ALA A 54 16.36 -18.11 9.88
C ALA A 54 16.80 -16.64 10.02
N VAL A 55 17.65 -16.19 9.13
CA VAL A 55 17.91 -14.75 8.99
C VAL A 55 16.63 -14.23 8.33
N GLU A 56 15.78 -13.62 9.15
CA GLU A 56 14.67 -12.82 8.65
C GLU A 56 15.29 -11.70 7.83
N SER A 57 15.41 -11.91 6.53
CA SER A 57 15.73 -10.80 5.62
C SER A 57 14.53 -9.87 5.65
N GLN A 58 14.63 -8.86 6.51
CA GLN A 58 13.63 -7.81 6.57
C GLN A 58 13.79 -6.97 5.31
N LEU A 59 12.81 -7.06 4.43
CA LEU A 59 12.77 -6.29 3.20
C LEU A 59 11.73 -5.19 3.35
N VAL A 60 11.94 -4.11 2.64
CA VAL A 60 11.00 -2.96 2.60
C VAL A 60 10.51 -2.82 1.18
N GLY A 61 9.20 -2.66 1.03
CA GLY A 61 8.59 -2.48 -0.28
C GLY A 61 7.20 -1.84 -0.18
N THR A 62 6.57 -1.64 -1.33
CA THR A 62 5.23 -1.08 -1.44
C THR A 62 4.20 -2.21 -1.58
N PHE A 63 3.20 -2.21 -0.70
CA PHE A 63 2.15 -3.22 -0.69
C PHE A 63 1.05 -2.90 -1.70
N SER A 64 0.78 -3.80 -2.61
CA SER A 64 -0.33 -3.76 -3.56
C SER A 64 -1.39 -4.77 -3.14
N ALA A 65 -2.47 -4.28 -2.51
CA ALA A 65 -3.58 -5.12 -2.09
C ALA A 65 -4.40 -5.62 -3.28
N HIS A 66 -4.98 -6.80 -3.11
CA HIS A 66 -5.95 -7.38 -4.03
C HIS A 66 -7.34 -7.39 -3.36
N PRO A 67 -8.46 -7.19 -4.10
CA PRO A 67 -9.82 -7.18 -3.52
C PRO A 67 -10.22 -8.46 -2.76
N LYS A 68 -9.53 -9.56 -2.98
CA LYS A 68 -9.74 -10.84 -2.26
C LYS A 68 -8.97 -10.97 -0.94
N GLY A 69 -8.35 -9.88 -0.45
CA GLY A 69 -7.66 -9.81 0.85
C GLY A 69 -6.16 -10.09 0.80
N PHE A 70 -5.66 -10.90 -0.12
CA PHE A 70 -4.22 -11.08 -0.32
C PHE A 70 -3.58 -9.89 -1.06
N GLY A 71 -2.26 -9.86 -1.17
CA GLY A 71 -1.58 -8.84 -1.96
C GLY A 71 -0.16 -9.22 -2.34
N PHE A 72 0.56 -8.24 -2.87
CA PHE A 72 1.94 -8.37 -3.31
C PHE A 72 2.75 -7.20 -2.77
N VAL A 73 4.00 -7.46 -2.43
CA VAL A 73 4.96 -6.40 -2.07
C VAL A 73 5.98 -6.28 -3.17
N ASN A 74 5.99 -5.11 -3.81
CA ASN A 74 7.00 -4.71 -4.77
C ASN A 74 8.19 -4.13 -4.04
N ILE A 75 9.38 -4.67 -4.30
CA ILE A 75 10.65 -4.24 -3.72
C ILE A 75 11.46 -3.57 -4.81
N GLU A 76 11.93 -2.37 -4.56
CA GLU A 76 12.74 -1.61 -5.50
C GLU A 76 14.03 -2.38 -5.85
N GLY A 77 14.24 -2.64 -7.15
CA GLY A 77 15.39 -3.38 -7.66
C GLY A 77 15.24 -4.91 -7.71
N GLU A 78 14.07 -5.46 -7.33
CA GLU A 78 13.74 -6.88 -7.52
C GLU A 78 12.76 -7.03 -8.69
N ASP A 79 12.96 -8.06 -9.52
CA ASP A 79 12.10 -8.33 -10.69
C ASP A 79 10.78 -9.04 -10.30
N GLU A 80 10.73 -9.66 -9.14
CA GLU A 80 9.58 -10.46 -8.69
C GLU A 80 8.96 -9.89 -7.41
N ASP A 81 7.65 -9.66 -7.46
CA ASP A 81 6.85 -9.30 -6.30
C ASP A 81 6.74 -10.45 -5.29
N ILE A 82 6.72 -10.11 -4.01
CA ILE A 82 6.53 -11.08 -2.93
C ILE A 82 5.06 -11.20 -2.62
N PHE A 83 4.52 -12.42 -2.71
CA PHE A 83 3.13 -12.73 -2.38
C PHE A 83 2.89 -12.67 -0.86
N ILE A 84 1.82 -11.99 -0.45
CA ILE A 84 1.37 -11.89 0.94
C ILE A 84 -0.04 -12.50 1.04
N PRO A 85 -0.20 -13.64 1.71
CA PRO A 85 -1.52 -14.22 1.97
C PRO A 85 -2.37 -13.30 2.83
N ASP A 86 -3.70 -13.37 2.69
CA ASP A 86 -4.67 -12.56 3.45
C ASP A 86 -4.41 -12.59 4.98
N SER A 87 -4.21 -13.77 5.54
CA SER A 87 -3.91 -13.93 6.97
C SER A 87 -2.59 -13.29 7.45
N LYS A 88 -1.75 -12.82 6.53
CA LYS A 88 -0.42 -12.25 6.80
C LYS A 88 -0.28 -10.77 6.38
N VAL A 89 -1.37 -10.15 5.94
CA VAL A 89 -1.42 -8.74 5.55
C VAL A 89 -1.44 -7.81 6.77
N GLY A 90 -2.08 -8.24 7.86
CA GLY A 90 -2.24 -7.43 9.07
C GLY A 90 -3.13 -6.21 8.84
N ASP A 91 -2.64 -5.03 9.22
CA ASP A 91 -3.32 -3.74 9.09
C ASP A 91 -2.85 -2.90 7.89
N ALA A 92 -2.08 -3.51 6.98
CA ALA A 92 -1.58 -2.83 5.80
C ALA A 92 -2.69 -2.59 4.77
N LEU A 93 -2.68 -1.40 4.18
CA LEU A 93 -3.57 -0.98 3.11
C LEU A 93 -2.83 -0.89 1.79
N HIS A 94 -3.59 -0.81 0.70
CA HIS A 94 -3.03 -0.61 -0.64
C HIS A 94 -2.11 0.62 -0.68
N MET A 95 -0.94 0.50 -1.32
CA MET A 95 0.11 1.51 -1.44
C MET A 95 0.89 1.82 -0.15
N ASP A 96 0.64 1.12 0.96
CA ASP A 96 1.46 1.29 2.16
C ASP A 96 2.90 0.83 1.93
N LYS A 97 3.85 1.58 2.46
CA LYS A 97 5.24 1.15 2.56
C LYS A 97 5.41 0.25 3.77
N VAL A 98 5.76 -1.00 3.53
CA VAL A 98 5.76 -2.06 4.54
C VAL A 98 7.11 -2.72 4.70
N GLN A 99 7.35 -3.18 5.90
CA GLN A 99 8.45 -4.07 6.22
C GLN A 99 7.92 -5.49 6.25
N ILE A 100 8.56 -6.38 5.50
CA ILE A 100 8.15 -7.78 5.37
C ILE A 100 9.28 -8.72 5.78
N VAL A 101 8.90 -9.90 6.17
CA VAL A 101 9.78 -11.06 6.33
C VAL A 101 9.42 -12.09 5.28
N VAL A 102 10.39 -12.51 4.48
CA VAL A 102 10.19 -13.52 3.44
C VAL A 102 10.32 -14.91 4.05
N SER A 103 9.31 -15.75 3.81
CA SER A 103 9.36 -17.16 4.23
C SER A 103 10.41 -17.91 3.42
N PRO A 104 11.40 -18.55 4.04
CA PRO A 104 12.40 -19.35 3.32
C PRO A 104 11.82 -20.63 2.71
N PHE A 105 10.55 -20.96 2.98
CA PHE A 105 9.88 -22.21 2.63
C PHE A 105 8.60 -22.01 1.82
N ALA A 106 8.61 -21.08 0.86
CA ALA A 106 7.54 -21.06 -0.12
C ALA A 106 7.49 -22.43 -0.84
N THR A 107 6.44 -23.20 -0.57
CA THR A 107 6.20 -24.52 -1.20
C THR A 107 5.81 -24.42 -2.68
N GLY A 108 6.01 -23.24 -3.30
CA GLY A 108 5.67 -22.93 -4.68
C GLY A 108 6.78 -22.18 -5.43
N ARG A 109 6.52 -21.86 -6.68
CA ARG A 109 7.42 -21.07 -7.54
C ARG A 109 7.55 -19.61 -7.11
N ARG A 110 6.67 -19.09 -6.21
CA ARG A 110 6.64 -17.68 -5.78
C ARG A 110 7.16 -17.53 -4.37
N LYS A 111 7.94 -16.47 -4.13
CA LYS A 111 8.36 -16.06 -2.78
C LYS A 111 7.11 -15.60 -2.00
N GLU A 112 6.96 -16.08 -0.77
CA GLU A 112 5.87 -15.74 0.12
C GLU A 112 6.40 -14.98 1.33
N GLY A 113 5.68 -13.95 1.80
CA GLY A 113 6.11 -13.11 2.91
C GLY A 113 5.00 -12.84 3.93
N VAL A 114 5.39 -12.17 5.00
CA VAL A 114 4.51 -11.69 6.08
C VAL A 114 4.81 -10.20 6.28
N ILE A 115 3.79 -9.36 6.35
CA ILE A 115 3.94 -7.97 6.76
C ILE A 115 4.12 -7.93 8.27
N VAL A 116 5.25 -7.40 8.72
CA VAL A 116 5.56 -7.27 10.16
C VAL A 116 5.32 -5.86 10.67
N LYS A 117 5.39 -4.87 9.79
CA LYS A 117 5.18 -3.47 10.16
C LYS A 117 4.81 -2.62 8.95
N VAL A 118 3.88 -1.71 9.14
CA VAL A 118 3.64 -0.59 8.22
C VAL A 118 4.59 0.54 8.62
N LEU A 119 5.42 0.98 7.68
CA LEU A 119 6.40 2.06 7.90
C LEU A 119 5.83 3.42 7.55
N GLU A 120 5.07 3.49 6.45
CA GLU A 120 4.45 4.70 5.95
C GLU A 120 3.11 4.35 5.31
N ARG A 121 2.09 5.16 5.56
CA ARG A 121 0.77 5.02 4.96
C ARG A 121 0.76 5.62 3.57
N GLY A 122 0.42 4.81 2.58
CA GLY A 122 0.37 5.23 1.18
C GLY A 122 -0.85 6.09 0.88
N MET A 123 -1.98 5.83 1.53
CA MET A 123 -3.22 6.60 1.36
C MET A 123 -3.65 7.20 2.69
N LYS A 124 -3.75 8.52 2.75
CA LYS A 124 -4.31 9.25 3.90
C LYS A 124 -5.77 9.64 3.67
N GLN A 125 -6.13 9.86 2.41
CA GLN A 125 -7.47 10.20 1.98
C GLN A 125 -7.98 9.18 0.96
N VAL A 126 -9.27 8.91 1.01
CA VAL A 126 -9.93 7.93 0.16
C VAL A 126 -11.23 8.51 -0.35
N VAL A 127 -11.48 8.38 -1.65
CA VAL A 127 -12.77 8.73 -2.24
C VAL A 127 -13.75 7.59 -2.00
N CYS A 128 -14.92 7.94 -1.48
CA CYS A 128 -15.93 6.99 -1.05
C CYS A 128 -17.32 7.44 -1.45
N THR A 129 -18.25 6.49 -1.45
CA THR A 129 -19.69 6.76 -1.40
C THR A 129 -20.16 6.70 0.05
N TYR A 130 -20.79 7.78 0.52
CA TYR A 130 -21.28 7.87 1.89
C TYR A 130 -22.65 7.18 2.00
N GLU A 131 -22.75 6.30 2.99
CA GLU A 131 -23.99 5.62 3.38
C GLU A 131 -24.30 5.98 4.84
N GLN A 132 -25.57 6.15 5.15
CA GLN A 132 -26.03 6.55 6.48
C GLN A 132 -26.98 5.54 7.08
N SER A 133 -26.73 5.20 8.33
CA SER A 133 -27.63 4.50 9.22
C SER A 133 -28.22 5.48 10.27
N GLU A 134 -29.14 5.01 11.12
CA GLU A 134 -29.81 5.89 12.10
C GLU A 134 -28.82 6.60 13.05
N ASN A 135 -27.77 5.92 13.50
CA ASN A 135 -26.86 6.40 14.55
C ASN A 135 -25.42 6.62 14.09
N PHE A 136 -25.07 6.27 12.85
CA PHE A 136 -23.72 6.40 12.31
C PHE A 136 -23.74 6.41 10.78
N GLY A 137 -22.64 6.85 10.19
CA GLY A 137 -22.38 6.71 8.78
C GLY A 137 -21.26 5.74 8.51
N PHE A 138 -21.18 5.27 7.29
CA PHE A 138 -20.02 4.58 6.78
C PHE A 138 -19.76 5.03 5.35
N ALA A 139 -18.50 4.99 4.98
CA ALA A 139 -18.06 5.37 3.66
C ALA A 139 -17.52 4.13 2.94
N VAL A 140 -18.11 3.80 1.81
CA VAL A 140 -17.74 2.69 0.95
C VAL A 140 -16.67 3.19 -0.03
N PRO A 141 -15.42 2.73 0.05
CA PRO A 141 -14.35 3.16 -0.85
C PRO A 141 -14.65 2.82 -2.32
N ASP A 142 -14.38 3.74 -3.23
CA ASP A 142 -14.52 3.50 -4.66
C ASP A 142 -13.46 2.53 -5.18
N ASN A 143 -12.30 2.51 -4.54
CA ASN A 143 -11.24 1.57 -4.85
C ASN A 143 -11.45 0.24 -4.09
N PRO A 144 -11.80 -0.86 -4.78
CA PRO A 144 -12.07 -2.15 -4.13
C PRO A 144 -10.85 -2.76 -3.46
N ARG A 145 -9.64 -2.26 -3.74
CA ARG A 145 -8.39 -2.68 -3.08
C ARG A 145 -8.27 -2.19 -1.65
N PHE A 146 -9.14 -1.25 -1.22
CA PHE A 146 -9.16 -0.80 0.16
C PHE A 146 -9.70 -1.89 1.11
N GLY A 147 -10.61 -2.73 0.64
CA GLY A 147 -11.01 -4.00 1.27
C GLY A 147 -12.04 -3.90 2.39
N SER A 148 -12.36 -2.71 2.92
CA SER A 148 -13.35 -2.56 3.99
C SER A 148 -14.00 -1.17 3.99
N ASP A 149 -15.23 -1.09 4.52
CA ASP A 149 -15.90 0.18 4.72
C ASP A 149 -15.28 0.95 5.88
N ILE A 150 -15.32 2.29 5.78
CA ILE A 150 -14.78 3.20 6.78
C ILE A 150 -15.93 3.70 7.66
N PHE A 151 -15.83 3.47 8.97
CA PHE A 151 -16.80 3.99 9.94
C PHE A 151 -16.65 5.51 10.07
N ILE A 152 -17.78 6.25 9.98
CA ILE A 152 -17.84 7.70 10.09
C ILE A 152 -18.78 8.08 11.23
N PRO A 153 -18.28 8.60 12.36
CA PRO A 153 -19.11 9.21 13.39
C PRO A 153 -19.95 10.35 12.79
N LEU A 154 -21.21 10.50 13.24
CA LEU A 154 -22.11 11.52 12.66
C LEU A 154 -21.54 12.93 12.77
N GLU A 155 -20.89 13.26 13.87
CA GLU A 155 -20.22 14.56 14.09
C GLU A 155 -19.04 14.80 13.12
N LYS A 156 -18.53 13.74 12.48
CA LYS A 156 -17.45 13.81 11.50
C LYS A 156 -17.93 13.64 10.05
N SER A 157 -19.24 13.58 9.84
CA SER A 157 -19.82 13.42 8.50
C SER A 157 -19.82 14.70 7.66
N LYS A 158 -19.56 15.86 8.27
CA LYS A 158 -19.62 17.18 7.60
C LYS A 158 -20.98 17.47 6.92
N GLY A 159 -22.07 16.84 7.40
CA GLY A 159 -23.39 16.97 6.77
C GLY A 159 -23.58 16.12 5.50
N ALA A 160 -22.71 15.15 5.25
CA ALA A 160 -22.91 14.21 4.16
C ALA A 160 -24.19 13.41 4.38
N VAL A 161 -24.93 13.17 3.31
CA VAL A 161 -26.14 12.33 3.28
C VAL A 161 -25.90 11.14 2.36
N LYS A 162 -26.75 10.13 2.50
CA LYS A 162 -26.69 8.91 1.68
C LYS A 162 -26.56 9.24 0.19
N GLY A 163 -25.60 8.59 -0.48
CA GLY A 163 -25.34 8.77 -1.91
C GLY A 163 -24.38 9.92 -2.25
N HIS A 164 -23.90 10.68 -1.25
CA HIS A 164 -22.83 11.65 -1.51
C HIS A 164 -21.50 10.95 -1.82
N LYS A 165 -20.81 11.43 -2.84
CA LYS A 165 -19.39 11.18 -3.05
C LYS A 165 -18.59 12.09 -2.13
N VAL A 166 -17.72 11.48 -1.35
CA VAL A 166 -16.97 12.18 -0.30
C VAL A 166 -15.48 11.81 -0.33
N VAL A 167 -14.65 12.75 0.07
CA VAL A 167 -13.26 12.47 0.41
C VAL A 167 -13.18 12.25 1.91
N VAL A 168 -12.68 11.10 2.32
CA VAL A 168 -12.56 10.69 3.72
C VAL A 168 -11.09 10.65 4.10
N GLU A 169 -10.72 11.33 5.19
CA GLU A 169 -9.43 11.20 5.84
C GLU A 169 -9.51 10.10 6.90
N ILE A 170 -8.57 9.14 6.84
CA ILE A 170 -8.51 8.03 7.79
C ILE A 170 -7.92 8.54 9.11
N THR A 171 -8.70 8.45 10.19
CA THR A 171 -8.28 8.88 11.53
C THR A 171 -7.77 7.72 12.39
N LYS A 172 -8.31 6.51 12.16
CA LYS A 172 -7.83 5.27 12.79
C LYS A 172 -7.83 4.16 11.75
N TYR A 173 -6.73 3.44 11.66
CA TYR A 173 -6.61 2.29 10.76
C TYR A 173 -7.23 1.04 11.37
N ALA A 174 -7.62 0.10 10.51
CA ALA A 174 -8.17 -1.19 10.92
C ALA A 174 -7.20 -1.90 11.86
N LYS A 175 -7.70 -2.42 12.97
CA LYS A 175 -6.92 -3.17 13.94
C LYS A 175 -7.81 -4.17 14.67
N ASP A 176 -7.29 -5.36 14.94
CA ASP A 176 -7.98 -6.39 15.74
C ASP A 176 -9.41 -6.71 15.22
N GLY A 177 -9.58 -6.76 13.88
CA GLY A 177 -10.87 -7.07 13.23
C GLY A 177 -11.89 -5.92 13.26
N LYS A 178 -11.51 -4.71 13.70
CA LYS A 178 -12.37 -3.53 13.65
C LYS A 178 -12.17 -2.77 12.34
N SER A 179 -13.26 -2.22 11.79
CA SER A 179 -13.20 -1.33 10.63
C SER A 179 -12.39 -0.07 10.92
N PRO A 180 -11.74 0.52 9.91
CA PRO A 180 -11.09 1.81 10.04
C PRO A 180 -12.10 2.90 10.37
N GLU A 181 -11.67 3.96 11.05
CA GLU A 181 -12.48 5.14 11.34
C GLU A 181 -11.96 6.34 10.54
N GLY A 182 -12.85 7.14 10.00
CA GLY A 182 -12.53 8.33 9.23
C GLY A 182 -13.38 9.54 9.55
N LYS A 183 -13.02 10.64 8.90
CA LYS A 183 -13.83 11.88 8.87
C LYS A 183 -13.99 12.34 7.43
N VAL A 184 -15.15 12.86 7.09
CA VAL A 184 -15.38 13.51 5.80
C VAL A 184 -14.63 14.85 5.79
N VAL A 185 -13.74 15.03 4.81
CA VAL A 185 -13.01 16.29 4.62
C VAL A 185 -13.59 17.13 3.48
N GLU A 186 -14.21 16.48 2.50
CA GLU A 186 -14.83 17.15 1.36
C GLU A 186 -16.04 16.36 0.87
N ILE A 187 -17.09 17.06 0.45
CA ILE A 187 -18.26 16.50 -0.25
C ILE A 187 -18.14 16.93 -1.71
N LEU A 188 -18.05 15.98 -2.63
CA LEU A 188 -17.87 16.24 -4.06
C LEU A 188 -19.18 16.50 -4.79
N GLY A 189 -20.29 15.98 -4.26
CA GLY A 189 -21.64 16.05 -4.81
C GLY A 189 -22.38 14.74 -4.58
N HIS A 190 -23.61 14.66 -5.07
CA HIS A 190 -24.36 13.40 -5.05
C HIS A 190 -23.93 12.53 -6.24
N ILE A 191 -23.99 11.20 -6.09
CA ILE A 191 -23.58 10.25 -7.14
C ILE A 191 -24.30 10.46 -8.49
N ASN A 192 -25.48 11.09 -8.46
CA ASN A 192 -26.28 11.42 -9.65
C ASN A 192 -26.03 12.83 -10.19
N ASP A 193 -25.19 13.65 -9.54
CA ASP A 193 -24.93 15.01 -9.98
C ASP A 193 -23.92 14.99 -11.14
N PRO A 194 -24.13 15.79 -12.19
CA PRO A 194 -23.20 15.88 -13.31
C PRO A 194 -21.79 16.29 -12.86
N GLY A 195 -20.77 15.56 -13.31
CA GLY A 195 -19.36 15.87 -13.03
C GLY A 195 -18.82 15.32 -11.71
N THR A 196 -19.66 14.78 -10.82
CA THR A 196 -19.23 14.18 -9.56
C THR A 196 -18.36 12.94 -9.79
N ASP A 197 -18.63 12.18 -10.83
CA ASP A 197 -17.81 11.05 -11.28
C ASP A 197 -16.39 11.49 -11.68
N ILE A 198 -16.29 12.55 -12.49
CA ILE A 198 -15.01 13.13 -12.90
C ILE A 198 -14.23 13.64 -11.69
N MET A 199 -14.90 14.42 -10.81
CA MET A 199 -14.26 14.94 -9.60
C MET A 199 -13.79 13.81 -8.66
N SER A 200 -14.53 12.72 -8.57
CA SER A 200 -14.13 11.54 -7.81
C SER A 200 -12.83 10.95 -8.34
N ILE A 201 -12.67 10.84 -9.66
CA ILE A 201 -11.42 10.37 -10.28
C ILE A 201 -10.28 11.36 -10.02
N VAL A 202 -10.50 12.65 -10.23
CA VAL A 202 -9.50 13.71 -10.00
C VAL A 202 -8.96 13.64 -8.57
N LYS A 203 -9.87 13.52 -7.58
CA LYS A 203 -9.50 13.43 -6.17
C LYS A 203 -8.85 12.09 -5.80
N ALA A 204 -9.29 10.98 -6.40
CA ALA A 204 -8.70 9.66 -6.17
C ALA A 204 -7.24 9.55 -6.64
N TYR A 205 -6.88 10.30 -7.69
CA TYR A 205 -5.51 10.40 -8.20
C TYR A 205 -4.74 11.61 -7.65
N GLU A 206 -5.30 12.33 -6.67
CA GLU A 206 -4.69 13.53 -6.06
C GLU A 206 -4.24 14.57 -7.08
N ILE A 207 -4.99 14.69 -8.20
CA ILE A 207 -4.68 15.66 -9.26
C ILE A 207 -4.96 17.06 -8.70
N PRO A 208 -4.00 18.00 -8.74
CA PRO A 208 -4.20 19.37 -8.29
C PRO A 208 -5.31 20.06 -9.07
N CYS A 209 -6.33 20.57 -8.38
CA CYS A 209 -7.45 21.29 -9.00
C CYS A 209 -7.23 22.80 -9.04
N GLU A 210 -6.26 23.31 -8.31
CA GLU A 210 -5.94 24.72 -8.21
C GLU A 210 -4.46 24.98 -8.48
N PHE A 211 -4.16 26.09 -9.13
CA PHE A 211 -2.77 26.50 -9.30
C PHE A 211 -2.23 27.05 -7.98
N PRO A 212 -0.96 26.77 -7.64
CA PRO A 212 -0.31 27.38 -6.49
C PRO A 212 -0.35 28.92 -6.57
N GLU A 213 -0.48 29.59 -5.42
CA GLU A 213 -0.56 31.06 -5.32
C GLU A 213 0.57 31.76 -6.07
N LYS A 214 1.78 31.21 -6.07
CA LYS A 214 2.93 31.74 -6.83
C LYS A 214 2.66 31.78 -8.33
N VAL A 215 2.00 30.77 -8.88
CA VAL A 215 1.66 30.68 -10.30
C VAL A 215 0.56 31.67 -10.63
N MET A 216 -0.47 31.78 -9.78
CA MET A 216 -1.54 32.78 -9.96
C MET A 216 -0.98 34.22 -9.93
N ASN A 217 -0.14 34.53 -8.95
CA ASN A 217 0.52 35.82 -8.83
C ASN A 217 1.42 36.13 -10.04
N GLN A 218 2.07 35.13 -10.62
CA GLN A 218 2.86 35.30 -11.84
C GLN A 218 1.94 35.57 -13.05
N ALA A 219 0.86 34.81 -13.20
CA ALA A 219 -0.11 34.98 -14.26
C ALA A 219 -0.76 36.38 -14.24
N GLU A 220 -1.03 36.95 -13.06
CA GLU A 220 -1.54 38.32 -12.91
C GLU A 220 -0.53 39.38 -13.33
N ARG A 221 0.77 39.12 -13.19
CA ARG A 221 1.86 40.06 -13.57
C ARG A 221 2.20 40.01 -15.03
N VAL A 222 1.86 38.95 -15.74
CA VAL A 222 2.07 38.83 -17.18
C VAL A 222 1.11 39.77 -17.89
N GLY A 223 1.67 40.60 -18.81
CA GLY A 223 0.86 41.50 -19.61
C GLY A 223 -0.22 40.75 -20.40
N LYS A 224 -1.43 41.31 -20.39
CA LYS A 224 -2.59 40.73 -21.10
C LYS A 224 -2.55 41.02 -22.62
N GLU A 225 -1.71 41.96 -23.05
CA GLU A 225 -1.57 42.37 -24.44
C GLU A 225 -0.12 42.24 -24.90
N VAL A 226 0.05 41.89 -26.17
CA VAL A 226 1.36 41.82 -26.79
C VAL A 226 1.85 43.24 -27.09
N SER A 227 2.88 43.68 -26.38
CA SER A 227 3.45 45.02 -26.56
C SER A 227 4.31 45.14 -27.84
N GLU A 228 4.60 46.36 -28.26
CA GLU A 228 5.54 46.60 -29.37
C GLU A 228 6.95 46.03 -29.07
N ALA A 229 7.38 46.04 -27.81
CA ALA A 229 8.64 45.45 -27.40
C ALA A 229 8.64 43.91 -27.60
N ASP A 230 7.52 43.26 -27.38
CA ASP A 230 7.38 41.81 -27.59
C ASP A 230 7.38 41.43 -29.08
N ARG A 231 7.06 42.37 -29.96
CA ARG A 231 7.08 42.19 -31.42
C ARG A 231 8.45 42.39 -32.01
N GLY A 232 9.35 43.10 -31.31
CA GLY A 232 10.67 43.41 -31.78
C GLY A 232 11.46 42.22 -32.28
N GLY A 233 11.92 42.24 -33.53
CA GLY A 233 12.70 41.15 -34.13
C GLY A 233 11.90 39.90 -34.57
N ARG A 234 10.56 39.94 -34.44
CA ARG A 234 9.68 38.85 -34.93
C ARG A 234 9.13 39.17 -36.30
N MET A 235 8.91 38.11 -37.13
CA MET A 235 8.24 38.25 -38.42
C MET A 235 6.75 38.46 -38.20
N ASP A 236 6.17 39.46 -38.88
CA ASP A 236 4.72 39.71 -38.86
C ASP A 236 4.02 38.76 -39.84
N LEU A 237 3.21 37.86 -39.29
CA LEU A 237 2.44 36.87 -40.05
C LEU A 237 0.93 37.14 -40.03
N ARG A 238 0.48 38.32 -39.55
CA ARG A 238 -0.95 38.61 -39.36
C ARG A 238 -1.74 38.56 -40.65
N ASP A 239 -1.08 38.83 -41.78
CA ASP A 239 -1.69 38.78 -43.12
C ASP A 239 -1.60 37.37 -43.76
N TRP A 240 -0.99 36.41 -43.08
CA TRP A 240 -0.88 35.06 -43.58
C TRP A 240 -2.10 34.22 -43.15
N GLN A 241 -2.62 33.44 -44.10
CA GLN A 241 -3.64 32.44 -43.78
C GLN A 241 -2.96 31.24 -43.07
N THR A 242 -3.12 31.17 -41.76
CA THR A 242 -2.50 30.16 -40.92
C THR A 242 -3.56 29.19 -40.40
N VAL A 243 -3.30 27.89 -40.50
CA VAL A 243 -4.13 26.83 -39.95
C VAL A 243 -3.28 25.96 -39.00
N THR A 244 -3.90 25.48 -37.93
CA THR A 244 -3.30 24.51 -37.01
C THR A 244 -3.78 23.14 -37.42
N ILE A 245 -2.88 22.18 -37.53
CA ILE A 245 -3.22 20.79 -37.76
C ILE A 245 -2.68 20.01 -36.56
N ASP A 246 -3.59 19.53 -35.73
CA ASP A 246 -3.22 18.68 -34.61
C ASP A 246 -2.97 17.26 -35.13
N GLY A 247 -1.92 16.61 -34.66
CA GLY A 247 -1.66 15.21 -34.94
C GLY A 247 -2.69 14.32 -34.23
N GLU A 248 -2.91 13.12 -34.79
CA GLU A 248 -3.72 12.06 -34.17
C GLU A 248 -3.08 11.53 -32.88
#